data_fc9847faa02aaa28d3647b7e22a4fcd9
#
_entry.id   fc9847faa02aaa28d3647b7e22a4fcd9
#
_cell.length_a   1.000
_cell.length_b   1.000
_cell.length_c   1.000
_cell.angle_alpha   90.00
_cell.angle_beta   90.00
_cell.angle_gamma   90.00
#
_symmetry.space_group_name_H-M   'P 1'
#
loop_
_entity.id
_entity.type
_entity.pdbx_description
1 polymer ?
#
loop_
_entity_poly.entity_id
_entity_poly.type
_entity_poly.pdbx_seq_one_letter_code
_entity_poly.pdbx_strand_id
1 'polypeptide(L)'
;NITGLARLLRGYCLSSLENVALWHERDISHSSVERVIAPDATIVLDFALARLAGVIGGLVVYPENMQRNIDLTRGLWHSQGVLLALVDRGIARDTAYQWVQRNALKVWENKGDFKSLLLGDEDIVRTLGADSIENLFDLSHHLRYVDHIFERVFP
;
A
#
# COMPACT_ATOMS: atom_id res chain seq x y z
N ASN A 1 20.74 -6.27 2.71
CA ASN A 1 21.75 -5.51 3.42
C ASN A 1 21.10 -4.41 4.28
N ILE A 2 20.43 -3.39 3.70
CA ILE A 2 19.75 -2.30 4.42
C ILE A 2 18.78 -2.84 5.49
N THR A 3 17.98 -3.85 5.18
CA THR A 3 17.08 -4.50 6.13
C THR A 3 17.81 -5.10 7.34
N GLY A 4 18.99 -5.67 7.13
CA GLY A 4 19.84 -6.19 8.21
C GLY A 4 20.36 -5.05 9.11
N LEU A 5 20.84 -3.96 8.50
CA LEU A 5 21.30 -2.78 9.21
C LEU A 5 20.18 -2.09 10.01
N ALA A 6 18.95 -2.07 9.47
CA ALA A 6 17.79 -1.57 10.21
C ALA A 6 17.47 -2.38 11.47
N ARG A 7 17.72 -3.69 11.47
CA ARG A 7 17.57 -4.52 12.68
C ARG A 7 18.59 -4.14 13.75
N LEU A 8 19.84 -3.88 13.35
CA LEU A 8 20.91 -3.45 14.24
C LEU A 8 20.57 -2.09 14.89
N LEU A 9 20.12 -1.13 14.07
CA LEU A 9 19.66 0.18 14.57
C LEU A 9 18.51 0.09 15.57
N ARG A 10 17.57 -0.84 15.39
CA ARG A 10 16.50 -1.10 16.37
C ARG A 10 17.07 -1.61 17.70
N GLY A 11 18.09 -2.45 17.68
CA GLY A 11 18.77 -2.91 18.88
C GLY A 11 19.43 -1.75 19.63
N TYR A 12 20.10 -0.84 18.93
CA TYR A 12 20.69 0.36 19.52
C TYR A 12 19.62 1.32 20.08
N CYS A 13 18.51 1.46 19.39
CA CYS A 13 17.36 2.24 19.86
C CYS A 13 16.82 1.70 21.19
N LEU A 14 16.66 0.38 21.33
CA LEU A 14 16.22 -0.23 22.57
C LEU A 14 17.20 0.07 23.73
N SER A 15 18.48 -0.12 23.50
CA SER A 15 19.51 0.21 24.52
C SER A 15 19.49 1.69 24.92
N SER A 16 19.23 2.58 23.96
CA SER A 16 19.08 4.02 24.21
C SER A 16 17.85 4.35 25.05
N LEU A 17 16.72 3.66 24.81
CA LEU A 17 15.49 3.85 25.57
C LEU A 17 15.65 3.39 27.03
N GLU A 18 16.42 2.33 27.28
CA GLU A 18 16.71 1.86 28.64
C GLU A 18 17.58 2.85 29.40
N ASN A 19 18.37 3.70 28.72
CA ASN A 19 19.15 4.78 29.36
C ASN A 19 18.30 5.98 29.80
N VAL A 20 17.00 6.03 29.51
CA VAL A 20 16.08 7.10 29.94
C VAL A 20 15.87 7.03 31.48
N ALA A 21 15.88 5.83 32.07
CA ALA A 21 15.75 5.65 33.50
C ALA A 21 17.05 6.01 34.22
N LEU A 22 16.99 7.04 35.05
CA LEU A 22 18.14 7.53 35.79
C LEU A 22 18.12 7.05 37.25
N TRP A 23 19.31 6.71 37.78
CA TRP A 23 19.55 6.59 39.22
C TRP A 23 19.99 7.95 39.75
N HIS A 24 19.18 8.57 40.60
CA HIS A 24 19.37 9.96 41.01
C HIS A 24 19.43 10.91 39.80
N GLU A 25 20.45 11.73 39.67
CA GLU A 25 20.60 12.67 38.56
C GLU A 25 21.32 12.07 37.35
N ARG A 26 22.18 11.08 37.57
CA ARG A 26 22.93 10.39 36.49
C ARG A 26 23.51 9.07 36.98
N ASP A 27 23.58 8.11 36.05
CA ASP A 27 24.25 6.83 36.27
C ASP A 27 25.38 6.65 35.24
N ILE A 28 26.53 6.12 35.69
CA ILE A 28 27.68 5.86 34.84
C ILE A 28 27.46 4.67 33.90
N SER A 29 26.45 3.83 34.14
CA SER A 29 26.08 2.73 33.28
C SER A 29 25.70 3.20 31.86
N HIS A 30 25.08 4.38 31.75
CA HIS A 30 24.73 5.00 30.45
C HIS A 30 25.98 5.27 29.61
N SER A 31 27.06 5.76 30.21
CA SER A 31 28.32 6.07 29.51
C SER A 31 28.91 4.85 28.80
N SER A 32 28.79 3.66 29.39
CA SER A 32 29.27 2.41 28.79
C SER A 32 28.51 2.06 27.54
N VAL A 33 27.18 2.24 27.54
CA VAL A 33 26.27 1.96 26.44
C VAL A 33 26.42 3.00 25.33
N GLU A 34 26.37 4.29 25.68
CA GLU A 34 26.41 5.41 24.73
C GLU A 34 27.70 5.46 23.90
N ARG A 35 28.84 5.07 24.49
CA ARG A 35 30.12 4.99 23.78
C ARG A 35 30.12 3.99 22.65
N VAL A 36 29.27 2.98 22.69
CA VAL A 36 29.11 1.98 21.65
C VAL A 36 27.98 2.37 20.71
N ILE A 37 26.77 2.58 21.24
CA ILE A 37 25.59 2.77 20.39
C ILE A 37 25.61 4.08 19.60
N ALA A 38 26.14 5.17 20.17
CA ALA A 38 26.10 6.46 19.50
C ALA A 38 26.97 6.51 18.22
N PRO A 39 28.26 6.17 18.25
CA PRO A 39 29.08 6.15 17.06
C PRO A 39 28.62 5.06 16.07
N ASP A 40 28.32 3.85 16.54
CA ASP A 40 27.93 2.77 15.67
C ASP A 40 26.59 3.04 14.98
N ALA A 41 25.59 3.57 15.70
CA ALA A 41 24.31 3.92 15.11
C ALA A 41 24.44 4.98 14.01
N THR A 42 25.25 6.02 14.23
CA THR A 42 25.45 7.09 13.23
C THR A 42 26.18 6.59 12.01
N ILE A 43 27.23 5.78 12.17
CA ILE A 43 27.97 5.18 11.03
C ILE A 43 27.06 4.23 10.22
N VAL A 44 26.33 3.36 10.91
CA VAL A 44 25.41 2.41 10.26
C VAL A 44 24.28 3.13 9.54
N LEU A 45 23.74 4.19 10.14
CA LEU A 45 22.66 4.97 9.55
C LEU A 45 23.14 5.72 8.30
N ASP A 46 24.28 6.40 8.36
CA ASP A 46 24.86 7.11 7.22
C ASP A 46 25.09 6.17 6.04
N PHE A 47 25.74 5.03 6.30
CA PHE A 47 25.96 4.01 5.28
C PHE A 47 24.65 3.47 4.69
N ALA A 48 23.64 3.18 5.54
CA ALA A 48 22.37 2.66 5.10
C ALA A 48 21.60 3.66 4.24
N LEU A 49 21.61 4.96 4.63
CA LEU A 49 20.94 6.03 3.89
C LEU A 49 21.63 6.30 2.55
N ALA A 50 22.97 6.38 2.51
CA ALA A 50 23.72 6.54 1.27
C ALA A 50 23.44 5.39 0.29
N ARG A 51 23.40 4.16 0.80
CA ARG A 51 23.06 2.98 -0.01
C ARG A 51 21.64 2.98 -0.50
N LEU A 52 20.67 3.40 0.34
CA LEU A 52 19.27 3.52 -0.03
C LEU A 52 19.07 4.59 -1.12
N ALA A 53 19.72 5.74 -0.98
CA ALA A 53 19.71 6.79 -1.99
C ALA A 53 20.21 6.28 -3.35
N GLY A 54 21.30 5.50 -3.35
CA GLY A 54 21.80 4.86 -4.57
C GLY A 54 20.81 3.87 -5.20
N VAL A 55 20.09 3.09 -4.37
CA VAL A 55 19.04 2.17 -4.87
C VAL A 55 17.88 2.94 -5.50
N ILE A 56 17.41 3.99 -4.84
CA ILE A 56 16.29 4.80 -5.35
C ILE A 56 16.71 5.56 -6.63
N GLY A 57 17.92 6.16 -6.62
CA GLY A 57 18.43 6.89 -7.80
C GLY A 57 18.67 5.99 -9.01
N GLY A 58 18.98 4.71 -8.79
CA GLY A 58 19.16 3.70 -9.84
C GLY A 58 17.91 2.89 -10.17
N LEU A 59 16.74 3.26 -9.64
CA LEU A 59 15.49 2.52 -9.86
C LEU A 59 15.08 2.59 -11.32
N VAL A 60 14.85 1.44 -11.93
CA VAL A 60 14.31 1.33 -13.29
C VAL A 60 12.82 0.97 -13.20
N VAL A 61 11.98 1.81 -13.81
CA VAL A 61 10.52 1.64 -13.82
C VAL A 61 10.08 1.21 -15.21
N TYR A 62 9.21 0.21 -15.28
CA TYR A 62 8.61 -0.30 -16.51
C TYR A 62 7.09 -0.09 -16.48
N PRO A 63 6.58 1.11 -16.87
CA PRO A 63 5.15 1.44 -16.76
C PRO A 63 4.24 0.46 -17.51
N GLU A 64 4.66 0.02 -18.70
CA GLU A 64 3.87 -0.93 -19.49
C GLU A 64 3.73 -2.29 -18.79
N ASN A 65 4.78 -2.73 -18.07
CA ASN A 65 4.71 -3.95 -17.29
C ASN A 65 3.81 -3.80 -16.05
N MET A 66 3.81 -2.61 -15.44
CA MET A 66 2.92 -2.30 -14.31
C MET A 66 1.46 -2.34 -14.77
N GLN A 67 1.14 -1.69 -15.90
CA GLN A 67 -0.20 -1.72 -16.48
C GLN A 67 -0.62 -3.16 -16.83
N ARG A 68 0.25 -3.90 -17.52
CA ARG A 68 -0.02 -5.30 -17.86
C ARG A 68 -0.29 -6.16 -16.61
N ASN A 69 0.41 -5.92 -15.52
CA ASN A 69 0.18 -6.66 -14.26
C ASN A 69 -1.17 -6.33 -13.63
N ILE A 70 -1.62 -5.09 -13.73
CA ILE A 70 -2.98 -4.68 -13.32
C ILE A 70 -4.02 -5.41 -14.17
N ASP A 71 -3.80 -5.49 -15.48
CA ASP A 71 -4.73 -6.08 -16.45
C ASP A 71 -4.79 -7.62 -16.38
N LEU A 72 -3.80 -8.29 -15.74
CA LEU A 72 -3.79 -9.76 -15.59
C LEU A 72 -5.05 -10.32 -14.95
N THR A 73 -5.66 -9.60 -14.04
CA THR A 73 -6.88 -10.02 -13.36
C THR A 73 -8.15 -9.65 -14.14
N ARG A 74 -8.01 -9.03 -15.32
CA ARG A 74 -9.14 -8.58 -16.15
C ARG A 74 -10.19 -7.77 -15.38
N GLY A 75 -9.71 -6.90 -14.50
CA GLY A 75 -10.55 -6.00 -13.70
C GLY A 75 -11.12 -6.61 -12.42
N LEU A 76 -10.86 -7.87 -12.07
CA LEU A 76 -11.40 -8.51 -10.85
C LEU A 76 -10.99 -7.81 -9.55
N TRP A 77 -9.87 -7.11 -9.51
CA TRP A 77 -9.44 -6.37 -8.33
C TRP A 77 -10.38 -5.21 -7.96
N HIS A 78 -11.26 -4.76 -8.89
CA HIS A 78 -12.31 -3.78 -8.61
C HIS A 78 -13.56 -4.39 -7.93
N SER A 79 -13.65 -5.70 -7.76
CA SER A 79 -14.85 -6.40 -7.27
C SER A 79 -15.35 -5.88 -5.93
N GLN A 80 -14.43 -5.53 -5.01
CA GLN A 80 -14.80 -4.93 -3.73
C GLN A 80 -15.42 -3.55 -3.89
N GLY A 81 -14.89 -2.71 -4.77
CA GLY A 81 -15.44 -1.38 -5.06
C GLY A 81 -16.87 -1.47 -5.59
N VAL A 82 -17.11 -2.41 -6.52
CA VAL A 82 -18.46 -2.66 -7.08
C VAL A 82 -19.43 -3.15 -5.99
N LEU A 83 -18.98 -4.08 -5.14
CA LEU A 83 -19.81 -4.58 -4.04
C LEU A 83 -20.22 -3.46 -3.09
N LEU A 84 -19.27 -2.62 -2.68
CA LEU A 84 -19.54 -1.49 -1.78
C LEU A 84 -20.48 -0.48 -2.43
N ALA A 85 -20.29 -0.15 -3.70
CA ALA A 85 -21.17 0.76 -4.42
C ALA A 85 -22.62 0.25 -4.51
N LEU A 86 -22.83 -1.07 -4.66
CA LEU A 86 -24.16 -1.68 -4.62
C LEU A 86 -24.80 -1.56 -3.22
N VAL A 87 -24.02 -1.82 -2.17
CA VAL A 87 -24.47 -1.70 -0.78
C VAL A 87 -24.85 -0.24 -0.45
N ASP A 88 -24.07 0.72 -0.90
CA ASP A 88 -24.36 2.16 -0.72
C ASP A 88 -25.65 2.60 -1.44
N ARG A 89 -26.09 1.87 -2.47
CA ARG A 89 -27.39 2.05 -3.12
C ARG A 89 -28.53 1.28 -2.45
N GLY A 90 -28.29 0.70 -1.28
CA GLY A 90 -29.30 0.03 -0.46
C GLY A 90 -29.51 -1.46 -0.79
N ILE A 91 -28.66 -2.07 -1.62
CA ILE A 91 -28.73 -3.51 -1.88
C ILE A 91 -28.15 -4.28 -0.66
N ALA A 92 -28.86 -5.29 -0.20
CA ALA A 92 -28.39 -6.16 0.87
C ALA A 92 -27.02 -6.77 0.49
N ARG A 93 -26.08 -6.80 1.45
CA ARG A 93 -24.70 -7.24 1.19
C ARG A 93 -24.62 -8.62 0.54
N ASP A 94 -25.44 -9.57 0.98
CA ASP A 94 -25.46 -10.93 0.44
C ASP A 94 -25.91 -10.94 -1.03
N THR A 95 -26.91 -10.15 -1.37
CA THR A 95 -27.40 -9.99 -2.75
C THR A 95 -26.35 -9.32 -3.63
N ALA A 96 -25.73 -8.23 -3.16
CA ALA A 96 -24.65 -7.54 -3.85
C ALA A 96 -23.46 -8.49 -4.09
N TYR A 97 -23.11 -9.31 -3.10
CA TYR A 97 -22.06 -10.31 -3.22
C TYR A 97 -22.37 -11.34 -4.32
N GLN A 98 -23.60 -11.86 -4.35
CA GLN A 98 -24.03 -12.82 -5.37
C GLN A 98 -23.94 -12.23 -6.77
N TRP A 99 -24.36 -10.96 -6.97
CA TRP A 99 -24.29 -10.30 -8.26
C TRP A 99 -22.85 -10.08 -8.73
N VAL A 100 -21.98 -9.64 -7.83
CA VAL A 100 -20.56 -9.47 -8.13
C VAL A 100 -19.91 -10.82 -8.42
N GLN A 101 -20.17 -11.84 -7.59
CA GLN A 101 -19.59 -13.18 -7.73
C GLN A 101 -19.97 -13.85 -9.04
N ARG A 102 -21.25 -13.78 -9.46
CA ARG A 102 -21.69 -14.41 -10.73
C ARG A 102 -20.94 -13.86 -11.95
N ASN A 103 -20.57 -12.57 -11.93
CA ASN A 103 -19.78 -11.96 -12.99
C ASN A 103 -18.29 -12.27 -12.84
N ALA A 104 -17.76 -12.27 -11.61
CA ALA A 104 -16.38 -12.64 -11.35
C ALA A 104 -16.07 -14.09 -11.79
N LEU A 105 -16.98 -15.03 -11.55
CA LEU A 105 -16.81 -16.43 -12.00
C LEU A 105 -16.74 -16.54 -13.52
N LYS A 106 -17.52 -15.74 -14.26
CA LYS A 106 -17.44 -15.71 -15.74
C LYS A 106 -16.05 -15.26 -16.23
N VAL A 107 -15.40 -14.32 -15.52
CA VAL A 107 -14.02 -13.91 -15.85
C VAL A 107 -13.05 -15.08 -15.69
N TRP A 108 -13.16 -15.86 -14.62
CA TRP A 108 -12.35 -17.06 -14.41
C TRP A 108 -12.59 -18.13 -15.48
N GLU A 109 -13.80 -18.21 -16.00
CA GLU A 109 -14.17 -19.10 -17.11
C GLU A 109 -13.75 -18.55 -18.50
N ASN A 110 -13.00 -17.44 -18.56
CA ASN A 110 -12.58 -16.76 -19.79
C ASN A 110 -13.74 -16.25 -20.68
N LYS A 111 -14.87 -15.90 -20.09
CA LYS A 111 -16.07 -15.41 -20.80
C LYS A 111 -16.13 -13.88 -20.99
N GLY A 112 -15.04 -13.18 -20.69
CA GLY A 112 -14.90 -11.73 -20.84
C GLY A 112 -14.07 -11.09 -19.73
N ASP A 113 -13.96 -9.77 -19.76
CA ASP A 113 -13.43 -8.97 -18.68
C ASP A 113 -14.54 -8.54 -17.71
N PHE A 114 -14.14 -8.20 -16.47
CA PHE A 114 -15.09 -7.95 -15.40
C PHE A 114 -15.99 -6.73 -15.67
N LYS A 115 -15.42 -5.65 -16.23
CA LYS A 115 -16.15 -4.42 -16.55
C LYS A 115 -17.24 -4.66 -17.57
N SER A 116 -16.91 -5.30 -18.68
CA SER A 116 -17.86 -5.63 -19.74
C SER A 116 -18.98 -6.54 -19.25
N LEU A 117 -18.67 -7.50 -18.37
CA LEU A 117 -19.67 -8.38 -17.78
C LEU A 117 -20.62 -7.64 -16.82
N LEU A 118 -20.11 -6.66 -16.06
CA LEU A 118 -20.95 -5.82 -15.20
C LEU A 118 -21.87 -4.91 -16.02
N LEU A 119 -21.37 -4.33 -17.12
CA LEU A 119 -22.17 -3.51 -18.02
C LEU A 119 -23.24 -4.32 -18.77
N GLY A 120 -23.07 -5.63 -18.89
CA GLY A 120 -24.07 -6.56 -19.43
C GLY A 120 -25.04 -7.14 -18.38
N ASP A 121 -24.87 -6.81 -17.10
CA ASP A 121 -25.70 -7.34 -16.02
C ASP A 121 -26.83 -6.37 -15.68
N GLU A 122 -28.07 -6.73 -16.02
CA GLU A 122 -29.26 -5.86 -15.88
C GLU A 122 -29.48 -5.38 -14.43
N ASP A 123 -29.27 -6.23 -13.44
CA ASP A 123 -29.46 -5.87 -12.02
C ASP A 123 -28.46 -4.82 -11.59
N ILE A 124 -27.20 -4.99 -11.98
CA ILE A 124 -26.10 -4.09 -11.63
C ILE A 124 -26.27 -2.75 -12.38
N VAL A 125 -26.53 -2.78 -13.68
CA VAL A 125 -26.71 -1.57 -14.49
C VAL A 125 -27.94 -0.77 -14.02
N ARG A 126 -29.05 -1.43 -13.71
CA ARG A 126 -30.26 -0.78 -13.19
C ARG A 126 -30.00 -0.07 -11.84
N THR A 127 -29.13 -0.64 -11.01
CA THR A 127 -28.83 -0.12 -9.66
C THR A 127 -27.78 0.99 -9.68
N LEU A 128 -26.68 0.80 -10.39
CA LEU A 128 -25.55 1.73 -10.39
C LEU A 128 -25.57 2.72 -11.56
N GLY A 129 -26.08 2.31 -12.71
CA GLY A 129 -25.92 3.02 -13.98
C GLY A 129 -24.56 2.77 -14.63
N ALA A 130 -24.53 2.86 -15.97
CA ALA A 130 -23.31 2.59 -16.74
C ALA A 130 -22.16 3.55 -16.37
N ASP A 131 -22.44 4.83 -16.23
CA ASP A 131 -21.42 5.86 -15.88
C ASP A 131 -20.78 5.59 -14.52
N SER A 132 -21.57 5.16 -13.53
CA SER A 132 -21.01 4.81 -12.20
C SER A 132 -20.11 3.58 -12.28
N ILE A 133 -20.49 2.58 -13.08
CA ILE A 133 -19.67 1.39 -13.33
C ILE A 133 -18.35 1.81 -13.99
N GLU A 134 -18.38 2.65 -15.03
CA GLU A 134 -17.19 3.17 -15.69
C GLU A 134 -16.23 3.85 -14.69
N ASN A 135 -16.75 4.71 -13.82
CA ASN A 135 -15.99 5.44 -12.82
C ASN A 135 -15.37 4.53 -11.74
N LEU A 136 -15.99 3.39 -11.41
CA LEU A 136 -15.42 2.42 -10.48
C LEU A 136 -14.13 1.76 -11.00
N PHE A 137 -13.88 1.81 -12.31
CA PHE A 137 -12.65 1.30 -12.92
C PHE A 137 -11.60 2.37 -13.19
N ASP A 138 -11.83 3.61 -12.74
CA ASP A 138 -10.83 4.67 -12.84
C ASP A 138 -9.75 4.53 -11.76
N LEU A 139 -8.50 4.37 -12.20
CA LEU A 139 -7.33 4.27 -11.32
C LEU A 139 -7.06 5.58 -10.56
N SER A 140 -7.48 6.72 -11.07
CA SER A 140 -7.22 8.03 -10.46
C SER A 140 -7.76 8.10 -9.03
N HIS A 141 -8.87 7.41 -8.75
CA HIS A 141 -9.44 7.32 -7.41
C HIS A 141 -8.45 6.77 -6.37
N HIS A 142 -7.63 5.80 -6.75
CA HIS A 142 -6.62 5.20 -5.85
C HIS A 142 -5.38 6.08 -5.68
N LEU A 143 -5.13 6.98 -6.64
CA LEU A 143 -3.97 7.87 -6.68
C LEU A 143 -4.25 9.28 -6.15
N ARG A 144 -5.49 9.59 -5.78
CA ARG A 144 -5.96 10.96 -5.43
C ARG A 144 -5.20 11.66 -4.30
N TYR A 145 -4.50 10.91 -3.45
CA TYR A 145 -3.73 11.46 -2.34
C TYR A 145 -2.22 11.51 -2.60
N VAL A 146 -1.75 11.07 -3.76
CA VAL A 146 -0.31 11.00 -4.07
C VAL A 146 0.31 12.39 -3.98
N ASP A 147 -0.27 13.37 -4.67
CA ASP A 147 0.24 14.75 -4.67
C ASP A 147 0.24 15.34 -3.25
N HIS A 148 -0.83 15.16 -2.50
CA HIS A 148 -0.91 15.60 -1.10
C HIS A 148 0.20 14.99 -0.22
N ILE A 149 0.56 13.72 -0.43
CA ILE A 149 1.64 13.06 0.31
C ILE A 149 2.99 13.71 -0.06
N PHE A 150 3.22 13.96 -1.36
CA PHE A 150 4.45 14.61 -1.82
C PHE A 150 4.58 16.03 -1.31
N GLU A 151 3.52 16.85 -1.36
CA GLU A 151 3.50 18.23 -0.85
C GLU A 151 3.83 18.32 0.64
N ARG A 152 3.46 17.30 1.45
CA ARG A 152 3.82 17.26 2.87
C ARG A 152 5.30 16.99 3.13
N VAL A 153 5.97 16.33 2.22
CA VAL A 153 7.38 15.91 2.39
C VAL A 153 8.33 16.86 1.65
N PHE A 154 7.88 17.40 0.54
CA PHE A 154 8.64 18.31 -0.31
C PHE A 154 7.84 19.61 -0.54
N PRO A 155 7.74 20.45 0.51
CA PRO A 155 6.99 21.71 0.44
C PRO A 155 7.63 22.72 -0.53
#